data_92656ef9728ce015092144913c0d3e40
#
_entry.id   92656ef9728ce015092144913c0d3e40
#
_cell.length_a   1.000
_cell.length_b   1.000
_cell.length_c   1.000
_cell.angle_alpha   90.00
_cell.angle_beta   90.00
_cell.angle_gamma   90.00
#
_symmetry.space_group_name_H-M   'P 1'
#
loop_
_entity.id
_entity.type
_entity.pdbx_description
1 polymer ?
#
loop_
_entity_poly.entity_id
_entity_poly.type
_entity_poly.pdbx_seq_one_letter_code
_entity_poly.pdbx_strand_id
1 'polypeptide(L)'
;PTSLGIIFFFFFDWAISPTHPEREERLLYTQDQFREEGLFDIEGISEHRPLRAENVDILRSHFCFPTVEAVCTESHRISAGGAIRAAQLVLEKQSQRAFALVRPPGHHAMKVVHGNRGFCNINIEAVMVEWIRSHYGIRRIAIVDTDCHHGDGTQDVFWHDPDVLFISLHQDGRTLYPGSGFLNENGGPKPA
;
A
#
# COMPACT_ATOMS: atom_id res chain seq x y z
N PRO A 1 -2.44 -21.00 18.31
CA PRO A 1 -1.76 -19.72 18.49
C PRO A 1 -1.94 -18.87 17.25
N THR A 2 -2.30 -17.59 17.43
CA THR A 2 -2.40 -16.62 16.34
C THR A 2 -1.00 -16.29 15.86
N SER A 3 -0.67 -16.59 14.60
CA SER A 3 0.62 -16.21 14.02
C SER A 3 0.52 -14.87 13.27
N LEU A 4 1.54 -14.03 13.43
CA LEU A 4 1.69 -12.73 12.78
C LEU A 4 3.00 -12.71 12.00
N GLY A 5 2.93 -12.53 10.69
CA GLY A 5 4.09 -12.25 9.86
C GLY A 5 4.32 -10.75 9.76
N ILE A 6 5.55 -10.31 10.04
CA ILE A 6 5.95 -8.90 9.92
C ILE A 6 6.98 -8.77 8.80
N ILE A 7 6.72 -7.87 7.87
CA ILE A 7 7.56 -7.65 6.70
C ILE A 7 8.29 -6.32 6.87
N PHE A 8 9.63 -6.34 6.77
CA PHE A 8 10.47 -5.15 6.77
C PHE A 8 11.47 -5.17 5.65
N PHE A 9 11.81 -3.98 5.17
CA PHE A 9 13.00 -3.79 4.36
C PHE A 9 13.46 -2.35 4.40
N PHE A 10 14.79 -2.12 4.44
CA PHE A 10 15.40 -0.81 4.31
C PHE A 10 15.86 -0.63 2.87
N PHE A 11 15.37 0.41 2.23
CA PHE A 11 15.89 0.87 0.96
C PHE A 11 15.90 2.40 0.94
N PHE A 12 17.00 2.99 0.46
CA PHE A 12 17.33 4.40 0.64
C PHE A 12 17.39 5.18 -0.66
N ASP A 13 16.86 4.62 -1.76
CA ASP A 13 16.92 5.26 -3.07
C ASP A 13 15.83 6.31 -3.30
N TRP A 14 14.89 6.45 -2.35
CA TRP A 14 13.83 7.43 -2.44
C TRP A 14 13.77 8.30 -1.18
N ALA A 15 14.13 9.58 -1.38
CA ALA A 15 14.02 10.64 -0.39
C ALA A 15 13.60 11.94 -1.08
N ILE A 16 12.57 12.61 -0.55
CA ILE A 16 12.12 13.90 -1.09
C ILE A 16 13.10 15.00 -0.71
N SER A 17 13.49 15.04 0.53
CA SER A 17 14.55 15.92 1.07
C SER A 17 14.96 15.47 2.47
N PRO A 18 16.13 15.89 2.98
CA PRO A 18 16.58 15.55 4.34
C PRO A 18 15.67 16.07 5.46
N THR A 19 14.84 17.07 5.17
CA THR A 19 13.92 17.68 6.16
C THR A 19 12.46 17.26 5.95
N HIS A 20 12.21 16.42 4.96
CA HIS A 20 10.85 15.97 4.65
C HIS A 20 10.32 15.03 5.75
N PRO A 21 9.02 15.11 6.15
CA PRO A 21 8.47 14.24 7.19
C PRO A 21 8.41 12.75 6.77
N GLU A 22 8.26 12.44 5.48
CA GLU A 22 8.32 11.07 4.97
C GLU A 22 9.77 10.70 4.66
N ARG A 23 10.46 10.06 5.62
CA ARG A 23 11.87 9.68 5.55
C ARG A 23 12.06 8.23 5.97
N GLU A 24 13.20 7.68 5.57
CA GLU A 24 13.60 6.31 5.86
C GLU A 24 13.71 6.00 7.36
N GLU A 25 14.13 6.98 8.16
CA GLU A 25 14.29 6.83 9.61
C GLU A 25 12.97 6.47 10.32
N ARG A 26 11.82 6.78 9.72
CA ARG A 26 10.51 6.36 10.23
C ARG A 26 10.43 4.84 10.36
N LEU A 27 10.88 4.10 9.35
CA LEU A 27 10.90 2.64 9.37
C LEU A 27 12.05 2.11 10.22
N LEU A 28 13.23 2.70 10.10
CA LEU A 28 14.41 2.31 10.83
C LEU A 28 14.14 2.34 12.34
N TYR A 29 13.73 3.50 12.86
CA TYR A 29 13.45 3.64 14.30
C TYR A 29 12.28 2.78 14.78
N THR A 30 11.27 2.59 13.95
CA THR A 30 10.15 1.70 14.29
C THR A 30 10.61 0.25 14.40
N GLN A 31 11.47 -0.21 13.50
CA GLN A 31 12.01 -1.57 13.56
C GLN A 31 12.95 -1.74 14.76
N ASP A 32 13.82 -0.77 15.01
CA ASP A 32 14.72 -0.81 16.16
C ASP A 32 13.91 -0.90 17.45
N GLN A 33 12.86 -0.08 17.59
CA GLN A 33 11.95 -0.13 18.73
C GLN A 33 11.27 -1.50 18.87
N PHE A 34 10.82 -2.12 17.76
CA PHE A 34 10.25 -3.46 17.82
C PHE A 34 11.24 -4.52 18.32
N ARG A 35 12.52 -4.37 17.98
CA ARG A 35 13.60 -5.26 18.47
C ARG A 35 13.92 -5.01 19.93
N GLU A 36 14.07 -3.76 20.33
CA GLU A 36 14.36 -3.35 21.70
C GLU A 36 13.27 -3.78 22.67
N GLU A 37 12.00 -3.69 22.26
CA GLU A 37 10.85 -4.13 23.06
C GLU A 37 10.59 -5.64 22.99
N GLY A 38 11.45 -6.41 22.31
CA GLY A 38 11.33 -7.86 22.24
C GLY A 38 10.14 -8.38 21.46
N LEU A 39 9.60 -7.60 20.48
CA LEU A 39 8.44 -8.02 19.69
C LEU A 39 8.68 -9.35 18.97
N PHE A 40 9.90 -9.57 18.49
CA PHE A 40 10.27 -10.80 17.77
C PHE A 40 10.54 -12.00 18.66
N ASP A 41 10.62 -11.80 19.99
CA ASP A 41 10.75 -12.87 20.97
C ASP A 41 9.38 -13.46 21.38
N ILE A 42 8.29 -12.83 20.93
CA ILE A 42 6.92 -13.28 21.20
C ILE A 42 6.60 -14.49 20.31
N GLU A 43 6.20 -15.60 20.93
CA GLU A 43 5.80 -16.81 20.21
C GLU A 43 4.69 -16.54 19.20
N GLY A 44 4.88 -16.98 17.96
CA GLY A 44 3.94 -16.79 16.86
C GLY A 44 4.17 -15.52 16.04
N ILE A 45 5.16 -14.69 16.38
CA ILE A 45 5.60 -13.57 15.53
C ILE A 45 6.82 -14.01 14.72
N SER A 46 6.81 -13.69 13.43
CA SER A 46 7.92 -14.02 12.52
C SER A 46 8.27 -12.85 11.61
N GLU A 47 9.56 -12.62 11.40
CA GLU A 47 10.09 -11.60 10.47
C GLU A 47 10.22 -12.18 9.06
N HIS A 48 9.80 -11.42 8.06
CA HIS A 48 9.89 -11.79 6.65
C HIS A 48 10.45 -10.65 5.81
N ARG A 49 11.11 -11.01 4.72
CA ARG A 49 11.55 -10.03 3.73
C ARG A 49 10.45 -9.75 2.72
N PRO A 50 10.34 -8.52 2.19
CA PRO A 50 9.42 -8.21 1.12
C PRO A 50 9.82 -8.94 -0.16
N LEU A 51 8.86 -9.08 -1.06
CA LEU A 51 9.12 -9.36 -2.46
C LEU A 51 9.52 -8.06 -3.17
N ARG A 52 9.82 -8.19 -4.44
CA ARG A 52 9.96 -7.05 -5.35
C ARG A 52 8.81 -7.10 -6.35
N ALA A 53 7.99 -6.05 -6.41
CA ALA A 53 6.94 -5.97 -7.42
C ALA A 53 7.55 -5.76 -8.81
N GLU A 54 7.13 -6.55 -9.76
CA GLU A 54 7.56 -6.45 -11.15
C GLU A 54 6.68 -5.47 -11.94
N ASN A 55 7.13 -5.05 -13.11
CA ASN A 55 6.37 -4.14 -13.96
C ASN A 55 4.96 -4.66 -14.24
N VAL A 56 4.81 -5.96 -14.47
CA VAL A 56 3.52 -6.60 -14.72
C VAL A 56 2.56 -6.44 -13.54
N ASP A 57 3.04 -6.45 -12.31
CA ASP A 57 2.21 -6.28 -11.11
C ASP A 57 1.71 -4.84 -11.00
N ILE A 58 2.61 -3.88 -11.19
CA ILE A 58 2.30 -2.44 -11.10
C ILE A 58 1.32 -2.03 -12.21
N LEU A 59 1.53 -2.53 -13.42
CA LEU A 59 0.71 -2.17 -14.59
C LEU A 59 -0.70 -2.78 -14.60
N ARG A 60 -1.02 -3.69 -13.69
CA ARG A 60 -2.41 -4.13 -13.49
C ARG A 60 -3.26 -3.05 -12.84
N SER A 61 -2.65 -2.19 -12.03
CA SER A 61 -3.34 -1.11 -11.29
C SER A 61 -3.17 0.25 -11.94
N HIS A 62 -2.05 0.47 -12.64
CA HIS A 62 -1.70 1.74 -13.23
C HIS A 62 -1.61 1.66 -14.74
N PHE A 63 -2.16 2.68 -15.41
CA PHE A 63 -2.00 2.84 -16.86
C PHE A 63 -0.70 3.59 -17.18
N CYS A 64 -0.17 3.37 -18.38
CA CYS A 64 0.97 4.10 -18.92
C CYS A 64 2.34 3.74 -18.30
N PHE A 65 2.98 2.73 -18.87
CA PHE A 65 4.31 2.27 -18.47
C PHE A 65 5.38 3.39 -18.41
N PRO A 66 5.53 4.29 -19.40
CA PRO A 66 6.54 5.33 -19.34
C PRO A 66 6.41 6.24 -18.12
N THR A 67 5.19 6.56 -17.69
CA THR A 67 4.96 7.40 -16.52
C THR A 67 5.29 6.65 -15.23
N VAL A 68 4.88 5.38 -15.15
CA VAL A 68 5.23 4.51 -14.01
C VAL A 68 6.74 4.35 -13.89
N GLU A 69 7.43 4.10 -14.98
CA GLU A 69 8.89 3.93 -14.98
C GLU A 69 9.61 5.20 -14.52
N ALA A 70 9.12 6.37 -14.92
CA ALA A 70 9.72 7.66 -14.57
C ALA A 70 9.66 7.97 -13.07
N VAL A 71 8.67 7.43 -12.33
CA VAL A 71 8.44 7.76 -10.91
C VAL A 71 8.66 6.58 -9.96
N CYS A 72 8.74 5.37 -10.49
CA CYS A 72 8.84 4.14 -9.70
C CYS A 72 10.30 3.76 -9.45
N THR A 73 10.83 4.14 -8.29
CA THR A 73 12.15 3.70 -7.83
C THR A 73 12.10 2.27 -7.29
N GLU A 74 13.25 1.72 -6.93
CA GLU A 74 13.34 0.40 -6.29
C GLU A 74 12.59 0.37 -4.94
N SER A 75 12.63 1.47 -4.16
CA SER A 75 11.86 1.59 -2.93
C SER A 75 10.36 1.40 -3.15
N HIS A 76 9.79 1.95 -4.21
CA HIS A 76 8.37 1.76 -4.56
C HIS A 76 8.05 0.30 -4.89
N ARG A 77 8.94 -0.37 -5.63
CA ARG A 77 8.79 -1.79 -5.98
C ARG A 77 8.82 -2.70 -4.75
N ILE A 78 9.71 -2.40 -3.82
CA ILE A 78 9.84 -3.14 -2.57
C ILE A 78 8.67 -2.84 -1.63
N SER A 79 8.20 -1.59 -1.59
CA SER A 79 7.00 -1.23 -0.83
C SER A 79 5.77 -2.03 -1.29
N ALA A 80 5.50 -2.03 -2.59
CA ALA A 80 4.43 -2.85 -3.18
C ALA A 80 4.66 -4.35 -2.97
N GLY A 81 5.91 -4.82 -3.15
CA GLY A 81 6.30 -6.20 -2.92
C GLY A 81 6.15 -6.64 -1.46
N GLY A 82 6.30 -5.73 -0.52
CA GLY A 82 6.02 -5.97 0.90
C GLY A 82 4.54 -6.19 1.17
N ALA A 83 3.66 -5.37 0.57
CA ALA A 83 2.22 -5.58 0.64
C ALA A 83 1.80 -6.92 0.00
N ILE A 84 2.36 -7.26 -1.17
CA ILE A 84 2.16 -8.57 -1.81
C ILE A 84 2.60 -9.70 -0.88
N ARG A 85 3.78 -9.60 -0.25
CA ARG A 85 4.29 -10.62 0.66
C ARG A 85 3.38 -10.79 1.87
N ALA A 86 2.85 -9.71 2.43
CA ALA A 86 1.89 -9.78 3.53
C ALA A 86 0.63 -10.56 3.13
N ALA A 87 0.06 -10.27 1.98
CA ALA A 87 -1.08 -11.00 1.45
C ALA A 87 -0.75 -12.48 1.22
N GLN A 88 0.40 -12.77 0.63
CA GLN A 88 0.87 -14.14 0.36
C GLN A 88 0.96 -14.97 1.64
N LEU A 89 1.57 -14.44 2.71
CA LEU A 89 1.70 -15.15 3.98
C LEU A 89 0.35 -15.59 4.55
N VAL A 90 -0.67 -14.75 4.42
CA VAL A 90 -2.01 -15.06 4.91
C VAL A 90 -2.72 -16.06 3.99
N LEU A 91 -2.67 -15.84 2.68
CA LEU A 91 -3.36 -16.68 1.70
C LEU A 91 -2.77 -18.11 1.62
N GLU A 92 -1.46 -18.24 1.81
CA GLU A 92 -0.77 -19.53 1.89
C GLU A 92 -0.80 -20.16 3.29
N LYS A 93 -1.51 -19.53 4.23
CA LYS A 93 -1.67 -20.01 5.62
C LYS A 93 -0.35 -20.14 6.39
N GLN A 94 0.67 -19.41 5.98
CA GLN A 94 1.95 -19.31 6.71
C GLN A 94 1.78 -18.45 7.97
N SER A 95 0.86 -17.47 7.93
CA SER A 95 0.45 -16.66 9.07
C SER A 95 -1.06 -16.40 9.04
N GLN A 96 -1.67 -16.16 10.18
CA GLN A 96 -3.09 -15.77 10.24
C GLN A 96 -3.30 -14.28 9.93
N ARG A 97 -2.28 -13.47 10.20
CA ARG A 97 -2.23 -12.03 9.97
C ARG A 97 -0.84 -11.67 9.46
N ALA A 98 -0.77 -10.54 8.77
CA ALA A 98 0.50 -9.99 8.35
C ALA A 98 0.51 -8.46 8.51
N PHE A 99 1.67 -7.90 8.76
CA PHE A 99 1.90 -6.47 8.87
C PHE A 99 3.11 -6.09 8.01
N ALA A 100 2.91 -5.25 7.01
CA ALA A 100 3.97 -4.73 6.16
C ALA A 100 4.34 -3.32 6.59
N LEU A 101 5.50 -3.16 7.22
CA LEU A 101 6.08 -1.86 7.54
C LEU A 101 6.95 -1.43 6.37
N VAL A 102 6.33 -0.75 5.42
CA VAL A 102 6.94 -0.40 4.13
C VAL A 102 6.77 1.09 3.81
N ARG A 103 7.63 1.61 2.95
CA ARG A 103 7.60 2.94 2.35
C ARG A 103 8.20 2.90 0.95
N PRO A 104 7.85 3.85 0.06
CA PRO A 104 6.91 4.98 0.18
C PRO A 104 5.45 4.55 0.33
N PRO A 105 4.54 5.46 0.75
CA PRO A 105 3.10 5.19 0.82
C PRO A 105 2.46 5.11 -0.57
N GLY A 106 1.17 4.75 -0.65
CA GLY A 106 0.51 4.49 -1.94
C GLY A 106 -0.86 5.10 -2.17
N HIS A 107 -1.64 5.39 -1.13
CA HIS A 107 -3.08 5.62 -1.22
C HIS A 107 -3.53 6.88 -1.99
N HIS A 108 -2.63 7.84 -2.26
CA HIS A 108 -2.90 8.99 -3.12
C HIS A 108 -2.52 8.79 -4.58
N ALA A 109 -1.84 7.68 -4.93
CA ALA A 109 -1.48 7.42 -6.31
C ALA A 109 -2.69 6.90 -7.11
N MET A 110 -3.10 7.68 -8.11
CA MET A 110 -4.26 7.40 -8.96
C MET A 110 -3.95 6.35 -10.01
N LYS A 111 -4.97 5.85 -10.67
CA LYS A 111 -4.88 4.89 -11.78
C LYS A 111 -3.99 5.39 -12.92
N VAL A 112 -4.11 6.66 -13.27
CA VAL A 112 -3.15 7.36 -14.11
C VAL A 112 -2.13 8.05 -13.21
N VAL A 113 -0.87 7.66 -13.30
CA VAL A 113 0.19 8.20 -12.47
C VAL A 113 0.54 9.62 -12.92
N HIS A 114 0.44 10.57 -12.01
CA HIS A 114 0.74 11.99 -12.25
C HIS A 114 1.99 12.49 -11.53
N GLY A 115 2.87 11.59 -11.09
CA GLY A 115 4.02 11.90 -10.24
C GLY A 115 3.65 11.86 -8.76
N ASN A 116 4.46 12.48 -7.92
CA ASN A 116 4.30 12.45 -6.48
C ASN A 116 3.04 13.21 -6.02
N ARG A 117 2.11 12.50 -5.40
CA ARG A 117 0.90 13.05 -4.77
C ARG A 117 0.84 12.58 -3.32
N GLY A 118 0.83 13.49 -2.35
CA GLY A 118 0.77 13.13 -0.94
C GLY A 118 1.83 12.07 -0.57
N PHE A 119 3.04 12.19 -1.15
CA PHE A 119 4.17 11.27 -1.00
C PHE A 119 4.02 9.92 -1.74
N CYS A 120 2.93 9.72 -2.48
CA CYS A 120 2.62 8.48 -3.20
C CYS A 120 2.92 8.63 -4.70
N ASN A 121 3.62 7.65 -5.28
CA ASN A 121 3.90 7.57 -6.70
C ASN A 121 3.20 6.37 -7.36
N ILE A 122 3.10 5.25 -6.67
CA ILE A 122 2.30 4.08 -7.07
C ILE A 122 1.41 3.66 -5.91
N ASN A 123 0.24 3.12 -6.21
CA ASN A 123 -0.72 2.65 -5.21
C ASN A 123 -0.37 1.20 -4.82
N ILE A 124 0.30 1.04 -3.69
CA ILE A 124 0.80 -0.26 -3.23
C ILE A 124 -0.33 -1.22 -2.86
N GLU A 125 -1.43 -0.70 -2.32
CA GLU A 125 -2.63 -1.47 -1.97
C GLU A 125 -3.33 -1.99 -3.23
N ALA A 126 -3.47 -1.15 -4.24
CA ALA A 126 -4.05 -1.54 -5.52
C ALA A 126 -3.20 -2.59 -6.25
N VAL A 127 -1.88 -2.43 -6.24
CA VAL A 127 -0.94 -3.42 -6.79
C VAL A 127 -1.13 -4.77 -6.08
N MET A 128 -1.21 -4.78 -4.76
CA MET A 128 -1.47 -5.99 -3.97
C MET A 128 -2.82 -6.62 -4.31
N VAL A 129 -3.89 -5.84 -4.42
CA VAL A 129 -5.24 -6.34 -4.76
C VAL A 129 -5.24 -7.02 -6.12
N GLU A 130 -4.69 -6.36 -7.14
CA GLU A 130 -4.63 -6.94 -8.48
C GLU A 130 -3.71 -8.15 -8.55
N TRP A 131 -2.65 -8.18 -7.76
CA TRP A 131 -1.80 -9.36 -7.61
C TRP A 131 -2.56 -10.55 -6.99
N ILE A 132 -3.33 -10.32 -5.91
CA ILE A 132 -4.19 -11.34 -5.28
C ILE A 132 -5.17 -11.91 -6.31
N ARG A 133 -5.82 -11.05 -7.07
CA ARG A 133 -6.78 -11.45 -8.09
C ARG A 133 -6.15 -12.34 -9.16
N SER A 134 -4.98 -11.95 -9.64
CA SER A 134 -4.30 -12.67 -10.71
C SER A 134 -3.71 -14.01 -10.29
N HIS A 135 -3.30 -14.17 -9.03
CA HIS A 135 -2.61 -15.38 -8.56
C HIS A 135 -3.53 -16.37 -7.81
N TYR A 136 -4.55 -15.84 -7.13
CA TYR A 136 -5.44 -16.68 -6.31
C TYR A 136 -6.91 -16.67 -6.77
N GLY A 137 -7.26 -15.84 -7.75
CA GLY A 137 -8.64 -15.73 -8.23
C GLY A 137 -9.62 -15.12 -7.22
N ILE A 138 -9.13 -14.58 -6.12
CA ILE A 138 -9.96 -13.93 -5.10
C ILE A 138 -10.37 -12.54 -5.61
N ARG A 139 -11.66 -12.33 -5.82
CA ARG A 139 -12.15 -11.09 -6.43
C ARG A 139 -12.60 -10.07 -5.39
N ARG A 140 -13.39 -10.49 -4.40
CA ARG A 140 -13.99 -9.58 -3.41
C ARG A 140 -13.02 -9.30 -2.28
N ILE A 141 -12.60 -8.04 -2.19
CA ILE A 141 -11.60 -7.56 -1.23
C ILE A 141 -12.13 -6.28 -0.59
N ALA A 142 -11.91 -6.13 0.71
CA ALA A 142 -12.15 -4.89 1.42
C ALA A 142 -10.81 -4.22 1.78
N ILE A 143 -10.74 -2.92 1.55
CA ILE A 143 -9.63 -2.05 1.96
C ILE A 143 -10.19 -1.06 2.97
N VAL A 144 -9.60 -1.01 4.16
CA VAL A 144 -9.93 -0.01 5.19
C VAL A 144 -8.70 0.87 5.38
N ASP A 145 -8.82 2.10 4.92
CA ASP A 145 -7.79 3.13 5.01
C ASP A 145 -8.04 3.97 6.27
N THR A 146 -7.09 3.98 7.17
CA THR A 146 -7.15 4.70 8.45
C THR A 146 -6.21 5.89 8.50
N ASP A 147 -5.62 6.28 7.37
CA ASP A 147 -4.87 7.53 7.28
C ASP A 147 -5.78 8.74 7.55
N CYS A 148 -5.22 9.80 8.12
CA CYS A 148 -5.99 11.01 8.35
C CYS A 148 -6.40 11.75 7.06
N HIS A 149 -5.74 11.45 5.94
CA HIS A 149 -6.08 11.96 4.61
C HIS A 149 -6.96 10.97 3.87
N HIS A 150 -7.92 11.46 3.11
CA HIS A 150 -8.71 10.62 2.20
C HIS A 150 -7.80 9.92 1.17
N GLY A 151 -7.92 8.60 1.04
CA GLY A 151 -7.18 7.79 0.05
C GLY A 151 -7.75 7.94 -1.35
N ASP A 152 -7.68 9.14 -1.92
CA ASP A 152 -8.29 9.50 -3.21
C ASP A 152 -7.74 8.68 -4.39
N GLY A 153 -6.49 8.26 -4.31
CA GLY A 153 -5.88 7.38 -5.32
C GLY A 153 -6.49 5.98 -5.30
N THR A 154 -6.66 5.38 -4.13
CA THR A 154 -7.29 4.07 -3.98
C THR A 154 -8.76 4.13 -4.44
N GLN A 155 -9.48 5.20 -4.08
CA GLN A 155 -10.82 5.45 -4.57
C GLN A 155 -10.88 5.53 -6.10
N ASP A 156 -9.97 6.28 -6.73
CA ASP A 156 -9.89 6.44 -8.19
C ASP A 156 -9.64 5.10 -8.89
N VAL A 157 -8.72 4.30 -8.39
CA VAL A 157 -8.40 2.98 -8.98
C VAL A 157 -9.63 2.07 -8.98
N PHE A 158 -10.37 2.03 -7.88
CA PHE A 158 -11.48 1.10 -7.68
C PHE A 158 -12.87 1.72 -7.84
N TRP A 159 -12.98 2.97 -8.30
CA TRP A 159 -14.25 3.70 -8.41
C TRP A 159 -15.36 2.92 -9.12
N HIS A 160 -15.01 2.18 -10.18
CA HIS A 160 -15.94 1.39 -10.99
C HIS A 160 -15.91 -0.11 -10.67
N ASP A 161 -15.22 -0.53 -9.64
CA ASP A 161 -15.02 -1.94 -9.32
C ASP A 161 -15.98 -2.41 -8.21
N PRO A 162 -17.02 -3.20 -8.56
CA PRO A 162 -18.01 -3.65 -7.58
C PRO A 162 -17.50 -4.74 -6.65
N ASP A 163 -16.33 -5.30 -6.90
CA ASP A 163 -15.74 -6.38 -6.13
C ASP A 163 -14.73 -5.85 -5.07
N VAL A 164 -14.44 -4.55 -5.06
CA VAL A 164 -13.62 -3.91 -4.02
C VAL A 164 -14.47 -2.98 -3.17
N LEU A 165 -14.52 -3.26 -1.87
CA LEU A 165 -15.09 -2.34 -0.88
C LEU A 165 -13.97 -1.47 -0.33
N PHE A 166 -13.94 -0.20 -0.70
CA PHE A 166 -13.01 0.78 -0.15
C PHE A 166 -13.69 1.65 0.92
N ILE A 167 -13.13 1.66 2.11
CA ILE A 167 -13.59 2.47 3.26
C ILE A 167 -12.43 3.33 3.71
N SER A 168 -12.57 4.65 3.63
CA SER A 168 -11.57 5.61 4.12
C SER A 168 -12.11 6.37 5.33
N LEU A 169 -11.39 6.29 6.44
CA LEU A 169 -11.71 6.98 7.70
C LEU A 169 -10.76 8.18 7.84
N HIS A 170 -11.23 9.35 7.41
CA HIS A 170 -10.36 10.52 7.23
C HIS A 170 -10.99 11.80 7.77
N GLN A 171 -10.16 12.84 7.89
CA GLN A 171 -10.62 14.18 8.22
C GLN A 171 -11.37 14.79 7.04
N ASP A 172 -12.38 15.61 7.33
CA ASP A 172 -13.20 16.30 6.33
C ASP A 172 -12.34 16.99 5.24
N GLY A 173 -12.57 16.60 3.98
CA GLY A 173 -11.86 17.13 2.82
C GLY A 173 -11.99 18.63 2.61
N ARG A 174 -12.96 19.30 3.28
CA ARG A 174 -13.04 20.76 3.28
C ARG A 174 -11.92 21.45 4.07
N THR A 175 -11.27 20.69 4.95
CA THR A 175 -10.24 21.20 5.89
C THR A 175 -8.89 20.53 5.75
N LEU A 176 -8.79 19.43 5.00
CA LEU A 176 -7.57 18.69 4.81
C LEU A 176 -7.39 18.25 3.35
N TYR A 177 -6.12 18.13 2.92
CA TYR A 177 -5.73 17.49 1.66
C TYR A 177 -6.31 16.06 1.59
N PRO A 178 -6.72 15.54 0.44
CA PRO A 178 -6.66 16.11 -0.91
C PRO A 178 -7.89 16.95 -1.29
N GLY A 179 -8.83 17.18 -0.40
CA GLY A 179 -10.03 17.96 -0.67
C GLY A 179 -11.18 17.14 -1.27
N SER A 180 -11.23 15.83 -1.00
CA SER A 180 -12.22 14.87 -1.47
C SER A 180 -12.63 13.91 -0.36
N GLY A 181 -13.42 12.88 -0.66
CA GLY A 181 -13.94 11.92 0.32
C GLY A 181 -15.24 12.39 0.96
N PHE A 182 -16.10 13.04 0.19
CA PHE A 182 -17.41 13.51 0.68
C PHE A 182 -18.45 12.38 0.69
N LEU A 183 -19.49 12.55 1.50
CA LEU A 183 -20.56 11.53 1.68
C LEU A 183 -21.27 11.11 0.39
N ASN A 184 -21.22 11.90 -0.65
CA ASN A 184 -21.80 11.60 -1.97
C ASN A 184 -20.82 10.86 -2.91
N GLU A 185 -19.59 10.59 -2.48
CA GLU A 185 -18.61 9.85 -3.26
C GLU A 185 -18.72 8.34 -2.96
N ASN A 186 -19.72 7.69 -3.55
CA ASN A 186 -20.12 6.31 -3.24
C ASN A 186 -19.77 5.28 -4.33
N GLY A 187 -18.81 5.59 -5.18
CA GLY A 187 -18.48 4.77 -6.33
C GLY A 187 -19.26 5.17 -7.59
N GLY A 188 -18.73 4.76 -8.74
CA GLY A 188 -19.30 5.09 -10.04
C GLY A 188 -20.25 4.01 -10.59
N PRO A 189 -21.09 4.35 -11.59
CA PRO A 189 -21.85 3.35 -12.32
C PRO A 189 -20.92 2.37 -13.01
N LYS A 190 -21.37 1.12 -13.18
CA LYS A 190 -20.63 0.15 -14.00
C LYS A 190 -20.43 0.73 -15.39
N PRO A 191 -19.25 0.56 -16.00
CA PRO A 191 -19.07 0.84 -17.42
C PRO A 191 -20.12 0.05 -18.22
N ALA A 192 -20.77 0.74 -19.17
CA ALA A 192 -21.73 0.10 -20.07
C ALA A 192 -21.04 -0.94 -20.97
#